data_4e922bab89cbac25bab4dfc0d6e2b395
#
_entry.id   4e922bab89cbac25bab4dfc0d6e2b395
#
_cell.length_a   1.000
_cell.length_b   1.000
_cell.length_c   1.000
_cell.angle_alpha   90.00
_cell.angle_beta   90.00
_cell.angle_gamma   90.00
#
_symmetry.space_group_name_H-M   'P 1'
#
loop_
_entity.id
_entity.type
_entity.pdbx_description
1 polymer ?
#
loop_
_entity_poly.entity_id
_entity_poly.type
_entity_poly.pdbx_seq_one_letter_code
_entity_poly.pdbx_strand_id
1 'polypeptide(L)'
;MIRQLDDRTLVSGQIAPHEVAGLAGQGVTVLVNNRPDGEEPNQPLAADIEAAAEEAGIAYRFVPIIRGIGPADVEAMREASRAAAQGKLLAFCRSGTRSAFACGLAQREEGSSSADVTERLTAAGFDPGPIAHLL
;
A
#
# COMPACT_ATOMS: atom_id res chain seq x y z
N MET A 1 7.52 -1.65 9.84
CA MET A 1 8.74 -1.54 9.01
C MET A 1 8.35 -1.27 7.57
N ILE A 2 8.96 -0.26 6.98
CA ILE A 2 8.70 0.12 5.59
C ILE A 2 9.61 -0.67 4.66
N ARG A 3 9.05 -1.23 3.60
CA ARG A 3 9.79 -1.97 2.57
C ARG A 3 9.53 -1.35 1.21
N GLN A 4 10.53 -1.33 0.36
CA GLN A 4 10.44 -0.75 -0.97
C GLN A 4 10.17 -1.84 -2.00
N LEU A 5 9.11 -1.67 -2.81
CA LEU A 5 8.84 -2.56 -3.95
C LEU A 5 9.53 -2.06 -5.21
N ASP A 6 9.48 -0.75 -5.44
CA ASP A 6 10.21 -0.09 -6.52
C ASP A 6 10.50 1.36 -6.11
N ASP A 7 11.02 2.17 -7.03
CA ASP A 7 11.45 3.54 -6.72
C ASP A 7 10.33 4.43 -6.19
N ARG A 8 9.07 4.08 -6.43
CA ARG A 8 7.91 4.90 -6.09
C ARG A 8 6.90 4.23 -5.18
N THR A 9 7.09 2.96 -4.86
CA THR A 9 6.11 2.17 -4.12
C THR A 9 6.71 1.60 -2.86
N LEU A 10 6.15 2.01 -1.74
CA LEU A 10 6.53 1.54 -0.41
C LEU A 10 5.37 0.78 0.20
N VAL A 11 5.67 -0.24 0.98
CA VAL A 11 4.66 -0.99 1.74
C VAL A 11 5.11 -1.12 3.19
N SER A 12 4.14 -1.23 4.09
CA SER A 12 4.42 -1.28 5.52
C SER A 12 3.35 -2.07 6.27
N GLY A 13 3.72 -2.57 7.45
CA GLY A 13 2.74 -2.95 8.45
C GLY A 13 2.07 -1.71 9.02
N GLN A 14 1.19 -1.90 10.00
CA GLN A 14 0.41 -0.81 10.59
C GLN A 14 1.30 0.35 11.02
N ILE A 15 0.91 1.55 10.63
CA ILE A 15 1.56 2.80 11.05
C ILE A 15 0.68 3.50 12.09
N ALA A 16 1.31 4.31 12.94
CA ALA A 16 0.60 5.15 13.89
C ALA A 16 0.38 6.56 13.32
N PRO A 17 -0.68 7.26 13.76
CA PRO A 17 -0.92 8.63 13.27
C PRO A 17 0.29 9.56 13.40
N HIS A 18 1.05 9.46 14.49
CA HIS A 18 2.21 10.33 14.70
C HIS A 18 3.38 10.06 13.75
N GLU A 19 3.37 8.92 13.06
CA GLU A 19 4.41 8.56 12.10
C GLU A 19 4.16 9.17 10.70
N VAL A 20 2.93 9.60 10.44
CA VAL A 20 2.52 10.04 9.09
C VAL A 20 3.28 11.28 8.63
N ALA A 21 3.50 12.25 9.53
CA ALA A 21 4.21 13.48 9.17
C ALA A 21 5.61 13.21 8.61
N GLY A 22 6.32 12.20 9.15
CA GLY A 22 7.65 11.82 8.67
C GLY A 22 7.64 11.26 7.26
N LEU A 23 6.52 10.68 6.82
CA LEU A 23 6.40 10.13 5.48
C LEU A 23 6.45 11.22 4.41
N ALA A 24 5.85 12.38 4.70
CA ALA A 24 5.91 13.53 3.78
C ALA A 24 7.37 13.93 3.52
N GLY A 25 8.22 13.93 4.55
CA GLY A 25 9.64 14.20 4.41
C GLY A 25 10.41 13.16 3.60
N GLN A 26 9.85 11.97 3.44
CA GLN A 26 10.44 10.89 2.64
C GLN A 26 9.92 10.87 1.19
N GLY A 27 9.10 11.83 0.80
CA GLY A 27 8.58 11.94 -0.55
C GLY A 27 7.24 11.23 -0.78
N VAL A 28 6.60 10.74 0.27
CA VAL A 28 5.27 10.10 0.16
C VAL A 28 4.23 11.18 -0.10
N THR A 29 3.49 11.04 -1.20
CA THR A 29 2.42 11.97 -1.57
C THR A 29 1.05 11.33 -1.51
N VAL A 30 0.97 9.99 -1.49
CA VAL A 30 -0.27 9.24 -1.33
C VAL A 30 -0.06 8.13 -0.29
N LEU A 31 -0.98 8.05 0.65
CA LEU A 31 -1.01 7.02 1.68
C LEU A 31 -2.25 6.16 1.46
N VAL A 32 -2.07 4.86 1.28
CA VAL A 32 -3.16 3.90 1.11
C VAL A 32 -3.28 3.03 2.34
N ASN A 33 -4.47 2.98 2.91
CA ASN A 33 -4.79 2.09 4.03
C ASN A 33 -5.57 0.88 3.49
N ASN A 34 -4.93 -0.29 3.51
CA ASN A 34 -5.55 -1.54 3.09
C ASN A 34 -6.14 -2.34 4.26
N ARG A 35 -6.06 -1.80 5.47
CA ARG A 35 -6.52 -2.51 6.66
C ARG A 35 -7.90 -2.04 7.09
N PRO A 36 -8.91 -2.94 7.14
CA PRO A 36 -10.20 -2.56 7.71
C PRO A 36 -10.08 -2.26 9.20
N ASP A 37 -10.93 -1.37 9.71
CA ASP A 37 -10.96 -1.06 11.13
C ASP A 37 -11.39 -2.30 11.94
N GLY A 38 -10.93 -2.38 13.17
CA GLY A 38 -11.40 -3.36 14.11
C GLY A 38 -10.81 -4.76 13.97
N GLU A 39 -9.69 -4.92 13.27
CA GLU A 39 -9.03 -6.23 13.21
C GLU A 39 -8.37 -6.59 14.56
N GLU A 40 -7.94 -5.58 15.31
CA GLU A 40 -7.35 -5.75 16.63
C GLU A 40 -7.88 -4.66 17.58
N PRO A 41 -7.93 -4.93 18.91
CA PRO A 41 -8.51 -3.98 19.88
C PRO A 41 -7.84 -2.61 19.91
N ASN A 42 -6.52 -2.55 19.76
CA ASN A 42 -5.76 -1.30 19.90
C ASN A 42 -5.33 -0.72 18.55
N GLN A 43 -5.94 -1.18 17.47
CA GLN A 43 -5.62 -0.70 16.14
C GLN A 43 -6.03 0.76 15.97
N PRO A 44 -5.15 1.62 15.42
CA PRO A 44 -5.54 2.99 15.08
C PRO A 44 -6.71 2.98 14.10
N LEU A 45 -7.66 3.90 14.28
CA LEU A 45 -8.79 4.04 13.39
C LEU A 45 -8.36 4.61 12.04
N ALA A 46 -9.00 4.17 10.96
CA ALA A 46 -8.77 4.71 9.63
C ALA A 46 -8.96 6.24 9.62
N ALA A 47 -9.97 6.74 10.33
CA ALA A 47 -10.25 8.19 10.43
C ALA A 47 -9.08 8.96 11.05
N ASP A 48 -8.38 8.38 12.02
CA ASP A 48 -7.24 9.05 12.67
C ASP A 48 -6.02 9.09 11.74
N ILE A 49 -5.82 8.04 10.96
CA ILE A 49 -4.75 8.03 9.94
C ILE A 49 -5.08 9.04 8.83
N GLU A 50 -6.34 9.11 8.41
CA GLU A 50 -6.77 10.09 7.41
C GLU A 50 -6.53 11.53 7.87
N ALA A 51 -6.90 11.84 9.11
CA ALA A 51 -6.68 13.16 9.69
C ALA A 51 -5.19 13.53 9.72
N ALA A 52 -4.33 12.58 10.10
CA ALA A 52 -2.89 12.78 10.11
C ALA A 52 -2.33 13.00 8.71
N ALA A 53 -2.85 12.30 7.71
CA ALA A 53 -2.44 12.47 6.31
C ALA A 53 -2.84 13.86 5.80
N GLU A 54 -4.07 14.32 6.07
CA GLU A 54 -4.52 15.65 5.70
C GLU A 54 -3.62 16.72 6.31
N GLU A 55 -3.31 16.61 7.59
CA GLU A 55 -2.43 17.54 8.28
C GLU A 55 -1.03 17.58 7.68
N ALA A 56 -0.53 16.43 7.21
CA ALA A 56 0.79 16.33 6.59
C ALA A 56 0.80 16.70 5.10
N GLY A 57 -0.35 17.00 4.51
CA GLY A 57 -0.47 17.31 3.09
C GLY A 57 -0.34 16.08 2.18
N ILE A 58 -0.61 14.89 2.71
CA ILE A 58 -0.56 13.63 1.98
C ILE A 58 -1.99 13.24 1.59
N ALA A 59 -2.22 12.89 0.33
CA ALA A 59 -3.51 12.37 -0.10
C ALA A 59 -3.75 10.99 0.52
N TYR A 60 -4.98 10.74 0.95
CA TYR A 60 -5.33 9.49 1.62
C TYR A 60 -6.32 8.68 0.79
N ARG A 61 -6.12 7.37 0.77
CA ARG A 61 -7.04 6.41 0.11
C ARG A 61 -7.32 5.26 1.06
N PHE A 62 -8.59 4.97 1.28
CA PHE A 62 -8.98 3.82 2.08
C PHE A 62 -9.46 2.71 1.15
N VAL A 63 -8.68 1.65 1.05
CA VAL A 63 -8.94 0.49 0.17
C VAL A 63 -8.85 -0.78 1.03
N PRO A 64 -9.82 -0.99 1.93
CA PRO A 64 -9.74 -2.11 2.86
C PRO A 64 -9.83 -3.46 2.14
N ILE A 65 -8.93 -4.37 2.47
CA ILE A 65 -8.87 -5.71 1.91
C ILE A 65 -9.13 -6.69 3.04
N ILE A 66 -10.23 -7.45 2.94
CA ILE A 66 -10.66 -8.37 4.00
C ILE A 66 -10.34 -9.80 3.60
N ARG A 67 -10.83 -10.25 2.46
CA ARG A 67 -10.66 -11.60 1.93
C ARG A 67 -10.29 -11.52 0.45
N GLY A 68 -9.04 -11.76 0.15
CA GLY A 68 -8.56 -11.70 -1.22
C GLY A 68 -8.68 -10.31 -1.83
N ILE A 69 -8.05 -10.15 -2.97
CA ILE A 69 -7.96 -8.87 -3.67
C ILE A 69 -8.80 -8.98 -4.93
N GLY A 70 -9.85 -8.16 -5.00
CA GLY A 70 -10.74 -8.14 -6.17
C GLY A 70 -10.31 -7.12 -7.22
N PRO A 71 -10.96 -7.15 -8.42
CA PRO A 71 -10.65 -6.20 -9.48
C PRO A 71 -10.85 -4.74 -9.08
N ALA A 72 -11.85 -4.45 -8.25
CA ALA A 72 -12.10 -3.09 -7.78
C ALA A 72 -10.97 -2.59 -6.88
N ASP A 73 -10.40 -3.48 -6.06
CA ASP A 73 -9.27 -3.14 -5.20
C ASP A 73 -8.04 -2.81 -6.05
N VAL A 74 -7.78 -3.62 -7.08
CA VAL A 74 -6.66 -3.41 -7.99
C VAL A 74 -6.81 -2.07 -8.72
N GLU A 75 -8.02 -1.75 -9.20
CA GLU A 75 -8.26 -0.46 -9.88
C GLU A 75 -8.08 0.72 -8.91
N ALA A 76 -8.52 0.59 -7.67
CA ALA A 76 -8.31 1.62 -6.66
C ALA A 76 -6.81 1.84 -6.39
N MET A 77 -6.02 0.77 -6.38
CA MET A 77 -4.56 0.87 -6.22
C MET A 77 -3.91 1.53 -7.43
N ARG A 78 -4.39 1.24 -8.64
CA ARG A 78 -3.91 1.91 -9.85
C ARG A 78 -4.20 3.41 -9.81
N GLU A 79 -5.41 3.80 -9.41
CA GLU A 79 -5.78 5.21 -9.25
C GLU A 79 -4.86 5.89 -8.24
N ALA A 80 -4.65 5.26 -7.08
CA ALA A 80 -3.76 5.80 -6.04
C ALA A 80 -2.33 5.99 -6.57
N SER A 81 -1.84 5.04 -7.34
CA SER A 81 -0.50 5.11 -7.94
C SER A 81 -0.39 6.28 -8.91
N ARG A 82 -1.42 6.51 -9.73
CA ARG A 82 -1.46 7.67 -10.62
C ARG A 82 -1.52 8.98 -9.84
N ALA A 83 -2.29 9.00 -8.75
CA ALA A 83 -2.39 10.18 -7.89
C ALA A 83 -1.06 10.55 -7.22
N ALA A 84 -0.17 9.58 -7.00
CA ALA A 84 1.16 9.85 -6.45
C ALA A 84 2.03 10.66 -7.41
N ALA A 85 1.75 10.60 -8.70
CA ALA A 85 2.43 11.38 -9.75
C ALA A 85 3.96 11.25 -9.67
N GLN A 86 4.66 12.33 -9.33
CA GLN A 86 6.13 12.34 -9.20
C GLN A 86 6.60 11.86 -7.83
N GLY A 87 5.71 11.74 -6.86
CA GLY A 87 6.02 11.31 -5.52
C GLY A 87 5.96 9.80 -5.34
N LYS A 88 5.92 9.40 -4.07
CA LYS A 88 5.84 7.99 -3.69
C LYS A 88 4.49 7.66 -3.09
N LEU A 89 4.06 6.42 -3.33
CA LEU A 89 2.90 5.85 -2.66
C LEU A 89 3.41 4.94 -1.53
N LEU A 90 2.79 5.06 -0.36
CA LEU A 90 2.97 4.08 0.71
C LEU A 90 1.63 3.43 0.98
N ALA A 91 1.58 2.09 0.91
CA ALA A 91 0.42 1.31 1.26
C ALA A 91 0.72 0.48 2.51
N PHE A 92 -0.22 0.43 3.44
CA PHE A 92 -0.04 -0.34 4.66
C PHE A 92 -1.27 -1.21 4.97
N CYS A 93 -1.02 -2.28 5.69
CA CYS A 93 -2.04 -3.13 6.30
C CYS A 93 -1.50 -3.60 7.64
N ARG A 94 -1.93 -4.76 8.14
CA ARG A 94 -1.42 -5.26 9.43
C ARG A 94 0.07 -5.58 9.37
N SER A 95 0.49 -6.36 8.37
CA SER A 95 1.88 -6.85 8.23
C SER A 95 2.59 -6.36 6.97
N GLY A 96 1.86 -5.70 6.06
CA GLY A 96 2.38 -5.28 4.76
C GLY A 96 2.06 -6.23 3.62
N THR A 97 1.66 -7.47 3.91
CA THR A 97 1.46 -8.49 2.87
C THR A 97 0.32 -8.18 1.91
N ARG A 98 -0.88 -7.83 2.44
CA ARG A 98 -2.01 -7.45 1.59
C ARG A 98 -1.65 -6.26 0.70
N SER A 99 -0.99 -5.27 1.29
CA SER A 99 -0.55 -4.07 0.56
C SER A 99 0.45 -4.41 -0.53
N ALA A 100 1.44 -5.25 -0.23
CA ALA A 100 2.44 -5.69 -1.22
C ALA A 100 1.77 -6.40 -2.38
N PHE A 101 0.84 -7.31 -2.11
CA PHE A 101 0.13 -8.06 -3.14
C PHE A 101 -0.76 -7.14 -3.98
N ALA A 102 -1.51 -6.24 -3.35
CA ALA A 102 -2.37 -5.29 -4.07
C ALA A 102 -1.55 -4.37 -4.97
N CYS A 103 -0.43 -3.87 -4.49
CA CYS A 103 0.48 -3.05 -5.30
C CYS A 103 1.06 -3.86 -6.46
N GLY A 104 1.47 -5.10 -6.21
CA GLY A 104 2.02 -5.98 -7.26
C GLY A 104 1.02 -6.27 -8.36
N LEU A 105 -0.22 -6.56 -8.01
CA LEU A 105 -1.29 -6.79 -8.98
C LEU A 105 -1.59 -5.53 -9.79
N ALA A 106 -1.59 -4.36 -9.13
CA ALA A 106 -1.76 -3.08 -9.82
C ALA A 106 -0.63 -2.83 -10.83
N GLN A 107 0.61 -3.13 -10.45
CA GLN A 107 1.75 -3.00 -11.36
C GLN A 107 1.63 -3.93 -12.56
N ARG A 108 1.11 -5.14 -12.36
CA ARG A 108 0.82 -6.08 -13.46
C ARG A 108 -0.16 -5.47 -14.44
N GLU A 109 -1.25 -4.90 -13.95
CA GLU A 109 -2.26 -4.24 -14.79
C GLU A 109 -1.69 -3.01 -15.53
N GLU A 110 -0.73 -2.33 -14.93
CA GLU A 110 -0.07 -1.17 -15.55
C GLU A 110 1.01 -1.56 -16.56
N GLY A 111 1.24 -2.85 -16.79
CA GLY A 111 2.14 -3.33 -17.82
C GLY A 111 3.46 -3.92 -17.36
N SER A 112 3.73 -3.98 -16.06
CA SER A 112 4.90 -4.69 -15.54
C SER A 112 4.75 -6.19 -15.82
N SER A 113 5.85 -6.87 -16.14
CA SER A 113 5.81 -8.30 -16.40
C SER A 113 5.59 -9.09 -15.11
N SER A 114 5.06 -10.30 -15.25
CA SER A 114 4.93 -11.23 -14.13
C SER A 114 6.29 -11.45 -13.44
N ALA A 115 7.34 -11.63 -14.23
CA ALA A 115 8.70 -11.84 -13.70
C ALA A 115 9.18 -10.66 -12.88
N ASP A 116 8.97 -9.43 -13.35
CA ASP A 116 9.40 -8.23 -12.65
C ASP A 116 8.65 -8.05 -11.34
N VAL A 117 7.34 -8.25 -11.33
CA VAL A 117 6.54 -8.13 -10.11
C VAL A 117 6.93 -9.20 -9.11
N THR A 118 7.10 -10.44 -9.55
CA THR A 118 7.56 -11.53 -8.70
C THR A 118 8.91 -11.21 -8.05
N GLU A 119 9.84 -10.67 -8.82
CA GLU A 119 11.16 -10.29 -8.31
C GLU A 119 11.07 -9.18 -7.28
N ARG A 120 10.26 -8.14 -7.54
CA ARG A 120 10.07 -7.03 -6.59
C ARG A 120 9.50 -7.50 -5.26
N LEU A 121 8.48 -8.35 -5.30
CA LEU A 121 7.88 -8.90 -4.09
C LEU A 121 8.88 -9.75 -3.31
N THR A 122 9.59 -10.63 -3.99
CA THR A 122 10.59 -11.50 -3.37
C THR A 122 11.73 -10.69 -2.74
N ALA A 123 12.24 -9.70 -3.47
CA ALA A 123 13.33 -8.85 -2.99
C ALA A 123 12.90 -8.04 -1.76
N ALA A 124 11.62 -7.67 -1.66
CA ALA A 124 11.08 -6.96 -0.50
C ALA A 124 10.75 -7.90 0.67
N GLY A 125 10.92 -9.20 0.50
CA GLY A 125 10.71 -10.17 1.56
C GLY A 125 9.32 -10.80 1.60
N PHE A 126 8.54 -10.68 0.52
CA PHE A 126 7.20 -11.27 0.43
C PHE A 126 7.21 -12.48 -0.50
N ASP A 127 6.51 -13.54 -0.08
CA ASP A 127 6.34 -14.73 -0.91
C ASP A 127 5.17 -14.49 -1.89
N PRO A 128 5.41 -14.46 -3.22
CA PRO A 128 4.34 -14.24 -4.19
C PRO A 128 3.46 -15.46 -4.44
N GLY A 129 3.77 -16.61 -3.83
CA GLY A 129 3.02 -17.85 -4.02
C GLY A 129 1.52 -17.70 -3.94
N PRO A 130 0.96 -17.05 -2.90
CA PRO A 130 -0.50 -16.92 -2.76
C PRO A 130 -1.20 -16.19 -3.90
N ILE A 131 -0.51 -15.34 -4.65
CA ILE A 131 -1.08 -14.60 -5.79
C ILE A 131 -0.44 -14.97 -7.13
N ALA A 132 0.41 -16.00 -7.16
CA ALA A 132 1.13 -16.38 -8.38
C ALA A 132 0.19 -16.66 -9.55
N HIS A 133 -0.98 -17.23 -9.28
CA HIS A 133 -1.99 -17.52 -10.31
C HIS A 133 -2.63 -16.26 -10.92
N LEU A 134 -2.44 -15.10 -10.30
CA LEU A 134 -2.95 -13.83 -10.79
C LEU A 134 -1.87 -13.01 -11.50
N LEU A 135 -0.63 -13.41 -11.38
CA LEU A 135 0.49 -12.75 -12.02
C LEU A 135 0.77 -13.35 -13.40
#